data_c24494bf3de3b9e204d4e83b7f36c031
#
_entry.id   c24494bf3de3b9e204d4e83b7f36c031
#
_cell.length_a   1.000
_cell.length_b   1.000
_cell.length_c   1.000
_cell.angle_alpha   90.00
_cell.angle_beta   90.00
_cell.angle_gamma   90.00
#
_symmetry.space_group_name_H-M   'P 1'
#
loop_
_entity.id
_entity.type
_entity.pdbx_description
1 polymer ?
#
loop_
_entity_poly.entity_id
_entity_poly.type
_entity_poly.pdbx_seq_one_letter_code
_entity_poly.pdbx_strand_id
1 'polypeptide(L)'
;FKQNRALEKQRETEGLELVADRVSGALDRALAGVQGRLDSSASSLPEDTILLSSGPKDLEVTPAGRLVCYPVAPAGTEPPSARFAAADELELQRKDPVAAIALLRKEIQNRDSSVRAGALLRLGRNEKKLGHHAEALAAYEELAKLGEVKVEGLPAEMAAREARCRLYEQAGRVKELAAEAAALHAGLRAGRWRIARATWQFHVEEAARWMSAPEPAPVDGSQLALAAAAEWVYQRWQAERDSSGRQFLTLEGRPVMVAWKATASKLRAAVAGPRAVHSAIDSVARDRGVSIALSDAAGFAVLGRPTAQPRVRVVRVAAVSGLPWTLHVARTDPAPPS
;
A
#
# COMPACT_ATOMS: atom_id res chain seq x y z
N PHE A 1 37.32 28.84 -33.40
CA PHE A 1 36.03 28.09 -33.45
C PHE A 1 36.08 26.81 -32.61
N LYS A 2 37.08 25.92 -32.77
CA LYS A 2 37.16 24.64 -32.01
C LYS A 2 37.42 24.87 -30.52
N GLN A 3 38.26 25.82 -30.13
CA GLN A 3 38.58 26.13 -28.74
C GLN A 3 37.34 26.72 -27.99
N ASN A 4 36.58 27.60 -28.65
CA ASN A 4 35.36 28.16 -28.01
C ASN A 4 34.30 27.10 -27.75
N ARG A 5 34.10 26.16 -28.68
CA ARG A 5 33.15 25.02 -28.45
C ARG A 5 33.62 24.10 -27.32
N ALA A 6 34.95 23.87 -27.21
CA ALA A 6 35.49 23.05 -26.12
C ALA A 6 35.26 23.74 -24.75
N LEU A 7 35.51 25.05 -24.70
CA LEU A 7 35.31 25.87 -23.49
C LEU A 7 33.82 25.94 -23.07
N GLU A 8 32.92 26.11 -24.03
CA GLU A 8 31.48 26.09 -23.80
C GLU A 8 31.03 24.73 -23.25
N LYS A 9 31.47 23.64 -23.87
CA LYS A 9 31.14 22.27 -23.40
C LYS A 9 31.67 22.02 -21.97
N GLN A 10 32.90 22.51 -21.68
CA GLN A 10 33.46 22.39 -20.33
C GLN A 10 32.62 23.15 -19.31
N ARG A 11 32.24 24.40 -19.57
CA ARG A 11 31.38 25.22 -18.70
C ARG A 11 30.01 24.58 -18.49
N GLU A 12 29.43 24.01 -19.55
CA GLU A 12 28.15 23.27 -19.43
C GLU A 12 28.31 22.03 -18.56
N THR A 13 29.41 21.27 -18.69
CA THR A 13 29.69 20.11 -17.85
C THR A 13 29.87 20.50 -16.38
N GLU A 14 30.66 21.53 -16.11
CA GLU A 14 30.86 22.07 -14.75
C GLU A 14 29.50 22.54 -14.14
N GLY A 15 28.64 23.17 -14.94
CA GLY A 15 27.31 23.54 -14.51
C GLY A 15 26.42 22.34 -14.15
N LEU A 16 26.48 21.26 -14.94
CA LEU A 16 25.75 20.02 -14.65
C LEU A 16 26.30 19.27 -13.42
N GLU A 17 27.63 19.34 -13.18
CA GLU A 17 28.22 18.80 -11.95
C GLU A 17 27.69 19.51 -10.71
N LEU A 18 27.57 20.85 -10.74
CA LEU A 18 26.95 21.60 -9.65
C LEU A 18 25.48 21.24 -9.44
N VAL A 19 24.73 20.96 -10.51
CA VAL A 19 23.35 20.47 -10.38
C VAL A 19 23.35 19.08 -9.73
N ALA A 20 24.23 18.18 -10.12
CA ALA A 20 24.33 16.85 -9.53
C ALA A 20 24.65 16.93 -8.02
N ASP A 21 25.57 17.82 -7.60
CA ASP A 21 25.88 18.06 -6.19
C ASP A 21 24.65 18.57 -5.41
N ARG A 22 23.93 19.53 -5.99
CA ARG A 22 22.72 20.07 -5.39
C ARG A 22 21.64 19.02 -5.22
N VAL A 23 21.45 18.12 -6.20
CA VAL A 23 20.51 17.00 -6.16
C VAL A 23 20.88 16.02 -5.07
N SER A 24 22.13 15.55 -5.03
CA SER A 24 22.61 14.63 -3.99
C SER A 24 22.42 15.24 -2.59
N GLY A 25 22.83 16.50 -2.40
CA GLY A 25 22.65 17.20 -1.14
C GLY A 25 21.17 17.45 -0.76
N ALA A 26 20.27 17.64 -1.72
CA ALA A 26 18.85 17.78 -1.46
C ALA A 26 18.23 16.46 -1.00
N LEU A 27 18.61 15.35 -1.63
CA LEU A 27 18.17 14.01 -1.23
C LEU A 27 18.66 13.64 0.17
N ASP A 28 19.93 13.91 0.49
CA ASP A 28 20.46 13.68 1.84
C ASP A 28 19.73 14.49 2.90
N ARG A 29 19.45 15.76 2.64
CA ARG A 29 18.65 16.61 3.54
C ARG A 29 17.22 16.08 3.68
N ALA A 30 16.61 15.63 2.59
CA ALA A 30 15.27 15.04 2.64
C ALA A 30 15.24 13.77 3.50
N LEU A 31 16.24 12.88 3.34
CA LEU A 31 16.37 11.67 4.16
C LEU A 31 16.62 12.02 5.65
N ALA A 32 17.45 13.03 5.94
CA ALA A 32 17.63 13.53 7.30
C ALA A 32 16.33 14.10 7.87
N GLY A 33 15.52 14.80 7.04
CA GLY A 33 14.20 15.29 7.41
C GLY A 33 13.22 14.15 7.73
N VAL A 34 13.26 13.04 6.98
CA VAL A 34 12.48 11.82 7.30
C VAL A 34 12.91 11.25 8.65
N GLN A 35 14.21 11.19 8.93
CA GLN A 35 14.73 10.73 10.22
C GLN A 35 14.26 11.63 11.38
N GLY A 36 14.29 12.95 11.21
CA GLY A 36 13.82 13.91 12.22
C GLY A 36 12.34 13.73 12.61
N ARG A 37 11.54 13.08 11.76
CA ARG A 37 10.13 12.78 12.06
C ARG A 37 9.93 11.63 13.03
N LEU A 38 10.95 10.81 13.28
CA LEU A 38 10.85 9.71 14.25
C LEU A 38 10.49 10.19 15.66
N ASP A 39 10.92 11.39 16.04
CA ASP A 39 10.71 11.95 17.39
C ASP A 39 9.57 12.99 17.42
N SER A 40 8.95 13.29 16.28
CA SER A 40 7.85 14.26 16.20
C SER A 40 6.49 13.59 16.41
N SER A 41 5.60 14.28 17.12
CA SER A 41 4.17 13.98 17.12
C SER A 41 3.58 14.53 15.83
N ALA A 42 3.12 13.63 14.96
CA ALA A 42 2.74 13.96 13.59
C ALA A 42 1.38 14.67 13.50
N SER A 43 1.33 15.98 13.71
CA SER A 43 0.12 16.77 13.44
C SER A 43 -0.11 17.06 11.94
N SER A 44 0.93 17.07 11.12
CA SER A 44 0.80 17.13 9.65
C SER A 44 1.98 16.48 8.96
N LEU A 45 1.73 15.36 8.27
CA LEU A 45 2.70 14.71 7.41
C LEU A 45 2.43 15.04 5.94
N PRO A 46 3.48 15.20 5.11
CA PRO A 46 3.34 15.28 3.66
C PRO A 46 2.50 14.10 3.13
N GLU A 47 1.81 14.32 2.01
CA GLU A 47 0.87 13.35 1.44
C GLU A 47 1.47 11.94 1.26
N ASP A 48 2.74 11.87 0.88
CA ASP A 48 3.46 10.62 0.59
C ASP A 48 4.40 10.20 1.74
N THR A 49 4.00 10.46 2.98
CA THR A 49 4.78 10.13 4.18
C THR A 49 3.91 9.46 5.22
N ILE A 50 4.43 8.40 5.84
CA ILE A 50 3.80 7.71 6.96
C ILE A 50 4.77 7.55 8.12
N LEU A 51 4.22 7.48 9.32
CA LEU A 51 4.89 6.98 10.51
C LEU A 51 4.33 5.63 10.87
N LEU A 52 5.24 4.72 11.22
CA LEU A 52 4.94 3.41 11.74
C LEU A 52 5.34 3.38 13.21
N SER A 53 4.46 2.87 14.04
CA SER A 53 4.76 2.61 15.44
C SER A 53 4.23 1.23 15.78
N SER A 54 5.09 0.36 16.27
CA SER A 54 4.71 -0.98 16.68
C SER A 54 5.08 -1.23 18.12
N GLY A 55 4.11 -1.72 18.87
CA GLY A 55 4.30 -2.36 20.16
C GLY A 55 4.21 -3.90 20.02
N PRO A 56 4.18 -4.63 21.15
CA PRO A 56 4.17 -6.09 21.16
C PRO A 56 2.96 -6.73 20.44
N LYS A 57 1.85 -6.00 20.28
CA LYS A 57 0.59 -6.53 19.77
C LYS A 57 0.02 -5.81 18.56
N ASP A 58 0.41 -4.56 18.30
CA ASP A 58 -0.21 -3.73 17.27
C ASP A 58 0.81 -2.95 16.46
N LEU A 59 0.53 -2.81 15.17
CA LEU A 59 1.20 -1.90 14.26
C LEU A 59 0.25 -0.74 13.95
N GLU A 60 0.64 0.46 14.37
CA GLU A 60 -0.07 1.69 14.05
C GLU A 60 0.59 2.40 12.87
N VAL A 61 -0.22 2.94 11.99
CA VAL A 61 0.21 3.73 10.84
C VAL A 61 -0.46 5.10 10.90
N THR A 62 0.33 6.14 10.86
CA THR A 62 -0.14 7.53 10.89
C THR A 62 0.30 8.26 9.63
N PRO A 63 -0.61 8.92 8.89
CA PRO A 63 -2.06 8.90 9.06
C PRO A 63 -2.67 7.54 8.70
N ALA A 64 -3.80 7.22 9.31
CA ALA A 64 -4.56 6.03 8.93
C ALA A 64 -5.03 6.10 7.47
N GLY A 65 -5.18 4.94 6.81
CA GLY A 65 -5.69 4.84 5.43
C GLY A 65 -4.70 5.22 4.32
N ARG A 66 -3.43 5.48 4.64
CA ARG A 66 -2.39 5.74 3.61
C ARG A 66 -1.75 4.50 3.02
N LEU A 67 -1.90 3.35 3.65
CA LEU A 67 -1.41 2.08 3.12
C LEU A 67 -2.54 1.29 2.49
N VAL A 68 -2.33 0.80 1.29
CA VAL A 68 -3.27 -0.12 0.61
C VAL A 68 -3.26 -1.52 1.24
N CYS A 69 -2.12 -1.92 1.80
CA CYS A 69 -1.96 -3.14 2.58
C CYS A 69 -0.94 -2.93 3.71
N TYR A 70 -0.99 -3.77 4.72
CA TYR A 70 -0.21 -3.63 5.95
C TYR A 70 0.80 -4.77 6.09
N PRO A 71 1.96 -4.54 6.74
CA PRO A 71 2.97 -5.58 6.98
C PRO A 71 2.42 -6.80 7.72
N VAL A 72 1.47 -6.55 8.60
CA VAL A 72 0.76 -7.57 9.38
C VAL A 72 -0.69 -7.14 9.55
N ALA A 73 -1.60 -8.08 9.40
CA ALA A 73 -2.99 -7.84 9.79
C ALA A 73 -3.06 -7.65 11.30
N PRO A 74 -3.80 -6.63 11.79
CA PRO A 74 -3.95 -6.46 13.24
C PRO A 74 -4.52 -7.74 13.85
N ALA A 75 -4.02 -8.10 15.02
CA ALA A 75 -4.61 -9.16 15.82
C ALA A 75 -6.02 -8.70 16.23
N GLY A 76 -7.03 -9.21 15.53
CA GLY A 76 -8.44 -9.01 15.91
C GLY A 76 -8.91 -10.17 16.78
N THR A 77 -9.85 -9.90 17.66
CA THR A 77 -10.53 -10.97 18.38
C THR A 77 -11.49 -11.65 17.41
N GLU A 78 -11.14 -12.86 17.01
CA GLU A 78 -12.09 -13.71 16.28
C GLU A 78 -12.98 -14.46 17.27
N PRO A 79 -14.23 -14.77 16.88
CA PRO A 79 -15.08 -15.56 17.72
C PRO A 79 -14.49 -16.95 17.94
N PRO A 80 -14.57 -17.52 19.15
CA PRO A 80 -14.11 -18.88 19.40
C PRO A 80 -14.81 -19.86 18.45
N SER A 81 -14.04 -20.63 17.66
CA SER A 81 -14.59 -21.59 16.69
C SER A 81 -15.51 -22.62 17.34
N ALA A 82 -15.20 -23.04 18.56
CA ALA A 82 -16.04 -23.96 19.36
C ALA A 82 -17.47 -23.44 19.57
N ARG A 83 -17.69 -22.10 19.54
CA ARG A 83 -19.02 -21.52 19.70
C ARG A 83 -19.98 -21.90 18.57
N PHE A 84 -19.43 -22.09 17.37
CA PHE A 84 -20.23 -22.40 16.18
C PHE A 84 -20.14 -23.87 15.77
N ALA A 85 -19.42 -24.72 16.52
CA ALA A 85 -19.18 -26.11 16.15
C ALA A 85 -20.48 -26.89 15.85
N ALA A 86 -21.53 -26.71 16.67
CA ALA A 86 -22.81 -27.37 16.44
C ALA A 86 -23.52 -26.85 15.15
N ALA A 87 -23.45 -25.55 14.88
CA ALA A 87 -24.04 -24.97 13.67
C ALA A 87 -23.24 -25.38 12.43
N ASP A 88 -21.90 -25.39 12.52
CA ASP A 88 -21.02 -25.83 11.44
C ASP A 88 -21.18 -27.33 11.15
N GLU A 89 -21.39 -28.18 12.16
CA GLU A 89 -21.72 -29.61 12.00
C GLU A 89 -23.05 -29.80 11.24
N LEU A 90 -24.09 -29.07 11.65
CA LEU A 90 -25.39 -29.11 10.97
C LEU A 90 -25.28 -28.67 9.52
N GLU A 91 -24.56 -27.56 9.28
CA GLU A 91 -24.38 -27.02 7.94
C GLU A 91 -23.55 -27.92 7.01
N LEU A 92 -22.39 -28.39 7.49
CA LEU A 92 -21.37 -29.00 6.63
C LEU A 92 -21.48 -30.53 6.57
N GLN A 93 -21.81 -31.17 7.72
CA GLN A 93 -21.85 -32.64 7.80
C GLN A 93 -23.26 -33.17 7.59
N ARG A 94 -24.24 -32.62 8.32
CA ARG A 94 -25.64 -33.08 8.25
C ARG A 94 -26.42 -32.49 7.09
N LYS A 95 -25.88 -31.44 6.44
CA LYS A 95 -26.54 -30.71 5.35
C LYS A 95 -27.95 -30.22 5.73
N ASP A 96 -28.10 -29.78 6.99
CA ASP A 96 -29.32 -29.22 7.54
C ASP A 96 -29.15 -27.73 7.84
N PRO A 97 -29.24 -26.87 6.81
CA PRO A 97 -29.11 -25.41 6.99
C PRO A 97 -30.24 -24.81 7.82
N VAL A 98 -31.44 -25.44 7.87
CA VAL A 98 -32.57 -24.96 8.66
C VAL A 98 -32.26 -25.05 10.14
N ALA A 99 -31.77 -26.19 10.60
CA ALA A 99 -31.39 -26.38 12.01
C ALA A 99 -30.18 -25.48 12.36
N ALA A 100 -29.20 -25.31 11.44
CA ALA A 100 -28.09 -24.39 11.65
C ALA A 100 -28.57 -22.94 11.85
N ILE A 101 -29.48 -22.44 11.01
CA ILE A 101 -30.10 -21.11 11.13
C ILE A 101 -30.76 -20.91 12.50
N ALA A 102 -31.49 -21.91 12.99
CA ALA A 102 -32.16 -21.83 14.30
C ALA A 102 -31.19 -21.62 15.46
N LEU A 103 -29.98 -22.25 15.40
CA LEU A 103 -28.93 -22.01 16.38
C LEU A 103 -28.30 -20.61 16.21
N LEU A 104 -28.00 -20.22 14.98
CA LEU A 104 -27.32 -18.97 14.67
C LEU A 104 -28.15 -17.74 15.02
N ARG A 105 -29.48 -17.80 14.89
CA ARG A 105 -30.42 -16.71 15.28
C ARG A 105 -30.31 -16.32 16.75
N LYS A 106 -29.89 -17.21 17.64
CA LYS A 106 -29.59 -16.89 19.04
C LYS A 106 -28.30 -16.08 19.20
N GLU A 107 -27.30 -16.40 18.39
CA GLU A 107 -25.98 -15.79 18.49
C GLU A 107 -25.89 -14.40 17.85
N ILE A 108 -26.75 -14.05 16.88
CA ILE A 108 -26.78 -12.69 16.30
C ILE A 108 -27.22 -11.61 17.29
N GLN A 109 -27.81 -11.97 18.43
CA GLN A 109 -28.14 -11.06 19.51
C GLN A 109 -27.06 -10.96 20.60
N ASN A 110 -25.93 -11.64 20.41
CA ASN A 110 -24.86 -11.63 21.40
C ASN A 110 -24.28 -10.23 21.59
N ARG A 111 -23.87 -9.90 22.81
CA ARG A 111 -23.24 -8.62 23.13
C ARG A 111 -21.83 -8.52 22.54
N ASP A 112 -21.14 -9.64 22.40
CA ASP A 112 -19.84 -9.72 21.77
C ASP A 112 -19.98 -9.55 20.26
N SER A 113 -19.39 -8.47 19.72
CA SER A 113 -19.44 -8.15 18.30
C SER A 113 -18.72 -9.19 17.44
N SER A 114 -17.70 -9.88 17.96
CA SER A 114 -17.02 -10.95 17.23
C SER A 114 -17.91 -12.16 17.06
N VAL A 115 -18.65 -12.54 18.10
CA VAL A 115 -19.64 -13.62 18.03
C VAL A 115 -20.76 -13.26 17.08
N ARG A 116 -21.29 -12.02 17.15
CA ARG A 116 -22.31 -11.56 16.17
C ARG A 116 -21.82 -11.65 14.74
N ALA A 117 -20.58 -11.20 14.48
CA ALA A 117 -19.99 -11.26 13.13
C ALA A 117 -19.92 -12.71 12.62
N GLY A 118 -19.41 -13.62 13.44
CA GLY A 118 -19.34 -15.05 13.09
C GLY A 118 -20.71 -15.67 12.84
N ALA A 119 -21.71 -15.30 13.64
CA ALA A 119 -23.09 -15.77 13.48
C ALA A 119 -23.75 -15.22 12.21
N LEU A 120 -23.60 -13.91 11.94
CA LEU A 120 -24.18 -13.26 10.76
C LEU A 120 -23.60 -13.81 9.45
N LEU A 121 -22.28 -14.03 9.39
CA LEU A 121 -21.65 -14.61 8.21
C LEU A 121 -22.20 -16.01 7.91
N ARG A 122 -22.31 -16.87 8.94
CA ARG A 122 -22.86 -18.22 8.83
C ARG A 122 -24.35 -18.22 8.52
N LEU A 123 -25.10 -17.31 9.13
CA LEU A 123 -26.52 -17.15 8.86
C LEU A 123 -26.76 -16.84 7.38
N GLY A 124 -26.09 -15.81 6.86
CA GLY A 124 -26.20 -15.45 5.44
C GLY A 124 -25.80 -16.59 4.51
N ARG A 125 -24.74 -17.36 4.87
CA ARG A 125 -24.31 -18.53 4.10
C ARG A 125 -25.37 -19.65 4.08
N ASN A 126 -26.02 -19.91 5.19
CA ASN A 126 -27.08 -20.93 5.28
C ASN A 126 -28.38 -20.48 4.60
N GLU A 127 -28.82 -19.21 4.78
CA GLU A 127 -29.97 -18.66 4.06
C GLU A 127 -29.75 -18.71 2.53
N LYS A 128 -28.51 -18.40 2.07
CA LYS A 128 -28.15 -18.55 0.66
C LYS A 128 -28.29 -20.00 0.16
N LYS A 129 -27.90 -21.00 0.95
CA LYS A 129 -28.07 -22.44 0.59
C LYS A 129 -29.52 -22.84 0.41
N LEU A 130 -30.43 -22.20 1.12
CA LEU A 130 -31.88 -22.40 0.99
C LEU A 130 -32.51 -21.62 -0.15
N GLY A 131 -31.74 -20.77 -0.85
CA GLY A 131 -32.28 -19.87 -1.86
C GLY A 131 -32.97 -18.61 -1.29
N HIS A 132 -32.88 -18.38 0.00
CA HIS A 132 -33.43 -17.23 0.69
C HIS A 132 -32.51 -16.02 0.50
N HIS A 133 -32.41 -15.50 -0.71
CA HIS A 133 -31.43 -14.49 -1.10
C HIS A 133 -31.65 -13.15 -0.37
N ALA A 134 -32.90 -12.79 -0.07
CA ALA A 134 -33.21 -11.54 0.64
C ALA A 134 -32.71 -11.59 2.09
N GLU A 135 -32.94 -12.71 2.78
CA GLU A 135 -32.52 -12.96 4.15
C GLU A 135 -30.99 -13.04 4.25
N ALA A 136 -30.35 -13.68 3.27
CA ALA A 136 -28.89 -13.73 3.17
C ALA A 136 -28.28 -12.33 3.01
N LEU A 137 -28.85 -11.49 2.12
CA LEU A 137 -28.41 -10.11 1.95
C LEU A 137 -28.60 -9.29 3.22
N ALA A 138 -29.74 -9.43 3.92
CA ALA A 138 -30.00 -8.74 5.17
C ALA A 138 -28.96 -9.13 6.26
N ALA A 139 -28.60 -10.42 6.35
CA ALA A 139 -27.57 -10.88 7.28
C ALA A 139 -26.18 -10.26 6.92
N TYR A 140 -25.80 -10.20 5.65
CA TYR A 140 -24.55 -9.59 5.21
C TYR A 140 -24.55 -8.06 5.39
N GLU A 141 -25.71 -7.41 5.31
CA GLU A 141 -25.83 -5.98 5.57
C GLU A 141 -25.60 -5.65 7.06
N GLU A 142 -26.17 -6.45 7.97
CA GLU A 142 -25.88 -6.34 9.39
C GLU A 142 -24.40 -6.67 9.72
N LEU A 143 -23.82 -7.66 9.05
CA LEU A 143 -22.40 -7.99 9.18
C LEU A 143 -21.52 -6.78 8.78
N ALA A 144 -21.84 -6.11 7.68
CA ALA A 144 -21.07 -4.95 7.21
C ALA A 144 -21.01 -3.81 8.24
N LYS A 145 -22.06 -3.63 9.05
CA LYS A 145 -22.12 -2.60 10.10
C LYS A 145 -21.10 -2.84 11.24
N LEU A 146 -20.54 -4.04 11.34
CA LEU A 146 -19.53 -4.38 12.35
C LEU A 146 -18.11 -3.94 11.97
N GLY A 147 -17.92 -3.41 10.77
CA GLY A 147 -16.69 -2.73 10.33
C GLY A 147 -15.44 -3.59 10.41
N GLU A 148 -14.50 -3.19 11.28
CA GLU A 148 -13.18 -3.82 11.44
C GLU A 148 -13.17 -5.09 12.31
N VAL A 149 -14.31 -5.50 12.87
CA VAL A 149 -14.40 -6.77 13.64
C VAL A 149 -13.96 -7.92 12.75
N LYS A 150 -13.11 -8.79 13.28
CA LYS A 150 -12.57 -9.92 12.50
C LYS A 150 -13.56 -11.08 12.42
N VAL A 151 -13.69 -11.64 11.24
CA VAL A 151 -14.43 -12.86 10.94
C VAL A 151 -13.75 -13.63 9.81
N GLU A 152 -13.39 -14.87 10.05
CA GLU A 152 -12.67 -15.73 9.09
C GLU A 152 -11.43 -15.04 8.47
N GLY A 153 -10.65 -14.33 9.31
CA GLY A 153 -9.42 -13.62 8.91
C GLY A 153 -9.65 -12.26 8.28
N LEU A 154 -10.88 -11.86 7.95
CA LEU A 154 -11.22 -10.62 7.26
C LEU A 154 -11.96 -9.64 8.18
N PRO A 155 -11.86 -8.32 7.93
CA PRO A 155 -12.79 -7.34 8.49
C PRO A 155 -14.24 -7.66 8.08
N ALA A 156 -15.18 -7.56 9.01
CA ALA A 156 -16.58 -7.94 8.81
C ALA A 156 -17.25 -7.22 7.63
N GLU A 157 -16.94 -5.93 7.43
CA GLU A 157 -17.44 -5.19 6.28
C GLU A 157 -16.92 -5.78 4.96
N MET A 158 -15.63 -6.12 4.91
CA MET A 158 -15.01 -6.70 3.71
C MET A 158 -15.59 -8.09 3.42
N ALA A 159 -15.68 -8.95 4.45
CA ALA A 159 -16.28 -10.29 4.34
C ALA A 159 -17.74 -10.24 3.87
N ALA A 160 -18.51 -9.26 4.35
CA ALA A 160 -19.89 -9.04 3.92
C ALA A 160 -19.98 -8.65 2.44
N ARG A 161 -19.10 -7.75 1.97
CA ARG A 161 -19.07 -7.34 0.55
C ARG A 161 -18.72 -8.51 -0.36
N GLU A 162 -17.70 -9.28 0.01
CA GLU A 162 -17.31 -10.48 -0.72
C GLU A 162 -18.47 -11.49 -0.78
N ALA A 163 -19.11 -11.75 0.36
CA ALA A 163 -20.25 -12.68 0.43
C ALA A 163 -21.42 -12.22 -0.46
N ARG A 164 -21.70 -10.91 -0.53
CA ARG A 164 -22.72 -10.36 -1.45
C ARG A 164 -22.31 -10.52 -2.91
N CYS A 165 -21.05 -10.26 -3.27
CA CYS A 165 -20.57 -10.51 -4.62
C CYS A 165 -20.79 -11.97 -5.04
N ARG A 166 -20.40 -12.92 -4.20
CA ARG A 166 -20.61 -14.36 -4.44
C ARG A 166 -22.09 -14.73 -4.55
N LEU A 167 -22.96 -14.08 -3.77
CA LEU A 167 -24.40 -14.30 -3.86
C LEU A 167 -24.96 -13.77 -5.20
N TYR A 168 -24.58 -12.55 -5.60
CA TYR A 168 -25.03 -11.96 -6.86
C TYR A 168 -24.50 -12.74 -8.08
N GLU A 169 -23.26 -13.22 -8.02
CA GLU A 169 -22.66 -14.08 -9.07
C GLU A 169 -23.50 -15.35 -9.26
N GLN A 170 -23.81 -16.06 -8.16
CA GLN A 170 -24.63 -17.29 -8.21
C GLN A 170 -26.07 -17.05 -8.65
N ALA A 171 -26.62 -15.89 -8.30
CA ALA A 171 -27.98 -15.51 -8.68
C ALA A 171 -28.09 -14.91 -10.10
N GLY A 172 -26.96 -14.76 -10.82
CA GLY A 172 -26.92 -14.16 -12.14
C GLY A 172 -27.26 -12.65 -12.16
N ARG A 173 -27.14 -11.98 -11.01
CA ARG A 173 -27.47 -10.55 -10.85
C ARG A 173 -26.28 -9.67 -11.25
N VAL A 174 -26.01 -9.60 -12.56
CA VAL A 174 -24.80 -9.00 -13.12
C VAL A 174 -24.62 -7.53 -12.73
N LYS A 175 -25.69 -6.74 -12.73
CA LYS A 175 -25.61 -5.29 -12.40
C LYS A 175 -25.22 -5.05 -10.94
N GLU A 176 -25.86 -5.78 -10.04
CA GLU A 176 -25.60 -5.68 -8.60
C GLU A 176 -24.21 -6.25 -8.26
N LEU A 177 -23.80 -7.33 -8.92
CA LEU A 177 -22.45 -7.87 -8.81
C LEU A 177 -21.41 -6.81 -9.19
N ALA A 178 -21.55 -6.20 -10.35
CA ALA A 178 -20.61 -5.17 -10.81
C ALA A 178 -20.53 -3.97 -9.86
N ALA A 179 -21.68 -3.51 -9.34
CA ALA A 179 -21.74 -2.39 -8.41
C ALA A 179 -21.07 -2.72 -7.05
N GLU A 180 -21.36 -3.90 -6.49
CA GLU A 180 -20.77 -4.32 -5.22
C GLU A 180 -19.27 -4.60 -5.35
N ALA A 181 -18.84 -5.25 -6.45
CA ALA A 181 -17.43 -5.49 -6.77
C ALA A 181 -16.67 -4.17 -6.95
N ALA A 182 -17.25 -3.17 -7.62
CA ALA A 182 -16.64 -1.85 -7.75
C ALA A 182 -16.45 -1.17 -6.39
N ALA A 183 -17.43 -1.29 -5.49
CA ALA A 183 -17.32 -0.75 -4.14
C ALA A 183 -16.25 -1.48 -3.30
N LEU A 184 -16.16 -2.81 -3.41
CA LEU A 184 -15.10 -3.61 -2.79
C LEU A 184 -13.72 -3.20 -3.32
N HIS A 185 -13.55 -3.14 -4.64
CA HIS A 185 -12.32 -2.75 -5.30
C HIS A 185 -11.86 -1.33 -4.91
N ALA A 186 -12.79 -0.37 -4.90
CA ALA A 186 -12.52 1.00 -4.47
C ALA A 186 -12.04 1.07 -3.01
N GLY A 187 -12.68 0.31 -2.11
CA GLY A 187 -12.27 0.20 -0.71
C GLY A 187 -10.88 -0.39 -0.52
N LEU A 188 -10.55 -1.44 -1.27
CA LEU A 188 -9.21 -2.06 -1.28
C LEU A 188 -8.14 -1.06 -1.75
N ARG A 189 -8.40 -0.34 -2.83
CA ARG A 189 -7.48 0.68 -3.35
C ARG A 189 -7.31 1.89 -2.44
N ALA A 190 -8.33 2.24 -1.70
CA ALA A 190 -8.27 3.31 -0.71
C ALA A 190 -7.60 2.90 0.61
N GLY A 191 -7.16 1.64 0.76
CA GLY A 191 -6.58 1.14 2.01
C GLY A 191 -7.58 1.15 3.17
N ARG A 192 -8.88 0.96 2.88
CA ARG A 192 -9.95 1.03 3.86
C ARG A 192 -9.81 -0.01 4.97
N TRP A 193 -9.29 -1.19 4.63
CA TRP A 193 -9.17 -2.30 5.56
C TRP A 193 -7.71 -2.62 5.86
N ARG A 194 -7.43 -2.88 7.13
CA ARG A 194 -6.07 -3.23 7.59
C ARG A 194 -5.82 -4.73 7.37
N ILE A 195 -5.43 -5.10 6.15
CA ILE A 195 -5.19 -6.48 5.72
C ILE A 195 -3.76 -6.65 5.19
N ALA A 196 -3.24 -7.87 5.26
CA ALA A 196 -1.92 -8.20 4.74
C ALA A 196 -1.88 -8.14 3.20
N ARG A 197 -0.68 -7.95 2.64
CA ARG A 197 -0.45 -7.84 1.18
C ARG A 197 -1.06 -8.99 0.39
N ALA A 198 -0.83 -10.23 0.80
CA ALA A 198 -1.36 -11.39 0.08
C ALA A 198 -2.89 -11.40 0.04
N THR A 199 -3.54 -11.10 1.16
CA THR A 199 -4.99 -10.97 1.24
C THR A 199 -5.49 -9.83 0.35
N TRP A 200 -4.82 -8.68 0.40
CA TRP A 200 -5.15 -7.52 -0.42
C TRP A 200 -5.05 -7.84 -1.92
N GLN A 201 -3.95 -8.44 -2.38
CA GLN A 201 -3.76 -8.81 -3.78
C GLN A 201 -4.86 -9.76 -4.27
N PHE A 202 -5.11 -10.83 -3.51
CA PHE A 202 -6.16 -11.79 -3.85
C PHE A 202 -7.52 -11.11 -4.05
N HIS A 203 -7.93 -10.26 -3.12
CA HIS A 203 -9.25 -9.62 -3.20
C HIS A 203 -9.34 -8.50 -4.24
N VAL A 204 -8.23 -7.81 -4.56
CA VAL A 204 -8.19 -6.84 -5.67
C VAL A 204 -8.42 -7.56 -7.00
N GLU A 205 -7.74 -8.69 -7.23
CA GLU A 205 -7.88 -9.49 -8.44
C GLU A 205 -9.30 -10.08 -8.56
N GLU A 206 -9.84 -10.61 -7.46
CA GLU A 206 -11.19 -11.18 -7.40
C GLU A 206 -12.26 -10.11 -7.66
N ALA A 207 -12.14 -8.94 -7.04
CA ALA A 207 -13.06 -7.82 -7.28
C ALA A 207 -12.99 -7.35 -8.74
N ALA A 208 -11.79 -7.26 -9.33
CA ALA A 208 -11.60 -6.92 -10.73
C ALA A 208 -12.28 -7.93 -11.67
N ARG A 209 -12.15 -9.22 -11.37
CA ARG A 209 -12.80 -10.29 -12.12
C ARG A 209 -14.33 -10.15 -12.11
N TRP A 210 -14.94 -9.85 -10.95
CA TRP A 210 -16.38 -9.65 -10.83
C TRP A 210 -16.90 -8.39 -11.53
N MET A 211 -16.07 -7.38 -11.65
CA MET A 211 -16.46 -6.15 -12.36
C MET A 211 -16.66 -6.36 -13.87
N SER A 212 -16.08 -7.42 -14.45
CA SER A 212 -16.09 -7.66 -15.91
C SER A 212 -15.66 -6.42 -16.72
N ALA A 213 -14.94 -5.51 -16.08
CA ALA A 213 -14.52 -4.26 -16.69
C ALA A 213 -13.27 -4.49 -17.56
N PRO A 214 -13.08 -3.71 -18.62
CA PRO A 214 -11.75 -3.58 -19.19
C PRO A 214 -10.80 -3.19 -18.08
N GLU A 215 -9.64 -3.81 -18.07
CA GLU A 215 -8.60 -3.81 -17.03
C GLU A 215 -8.68 -2.62 -16.06
N PRO A 216 -9.00 -2.86 -14.77
CA PRO A 216 -9.16 -1.77 -13.83
C PRO A 216 -7.87 -0.96 -13.78
N ALA A 217 -7.98 0.36 -13.71
CA ALA A 217 -6.82 1.24 -13.66
C ALA A 217 -5.80 0.71 -12.64
N PRO A 218 -4.51 0.60 -13.00
CA PRO A 218 -3.50 0.04 -12.11
C PRO A 218 -3.45 0.81 -10.78
N VAL A 219 -3.14 0.11 -9.70
CA VAL A 219 -2.90 0.76 -8.40
C VAL A 219 -1.71 1.70 -8.55
N ASP A 220 -1.79 2.89 -7.93
CA ASP A 220 -0.69 3.84 -7.96
C ASP A 220 0.58 3.17 -7.42
N GLY A 221 1.60 3.05 -8.27
CA GLY A 221 2.88 2.46 -7.90
C GLY A 221 3.55 3.15 -6.71
N SER A 222 3.21 4.42 -6.43
CA SER A 222 3.68 5.12 -5.24
C SER A 222 3.07 4.57 -3.95
N GLN A 223 1.79 4.21 -3.98
CA GLN A 223 1.12 3.59 -2.83
C GLN A 223 1.66 2.17 -2.57
N LEU A 224 1.92 1.40 -3.63
CA LEU A 224 2.54 0.08 -3.50
C LEU A 224 3.97 0.17 -2.94
N ALA A 225 4.76 1.13 -3.41
CA ALA A 225 6.11 1.35 -2.91
C ALA A 225 6.11 1.76 -1.42
N LEU A 226 5.14 2.58 -1.00
CA LEU A 226 4.97 2.97 0.40
C LEU A 226 4.59 1.77 1.28
N ALA A 227 3.67 0.93 0.82
CA ALA A 227 3.29 -0.30 1.52
C ALA A 227 4.46 -1.31 1.59
N ALA A 228 5.21 -1.47 0.50
CA ALA A 228 6.41 -2.31 0.47
C ALA A 228 7.50 -1.80 1.43
N ALA A 229 7.65 -0.49 1.57
CA ALA A 229 8.61 0.09 2.49
C ALA A 229 8.19 -0.12 3.96
N ALA A 230 6.89 -0.03 4.25
CA ALA A 230 6.36 -0.38 5.56
C ALA A 230 6.61 -1.86 5.91
N GLU A 231 6.40 -2.75 4.94
CA GLU A 231 6.67 -4.18 5.07
C GLU A 231 8.16 -4.45 5.29
N TRP A 232 9.02 -3.83 4.48
CA TRP A 232 10.48 -3.98 4.58
C TRP A 232 10.99 -3.59 5.97
N VAL A 233 10.58 -2.43 6.52
CA VAL A 233 11.04 -1.99 7.83
C VAL A 233 10.52 -2.86 8.95
N TYR A 234 9.30 -3.38 8.83
CA TYR A 234 8.72 -4.30 9.79
C TYR A 234 9.45 -5.65 9.81
N GLN A 235 9.73 -6.22 8.64
CA GLN A 235 10.50 -7.46 8.50
C GLN A 235 11.92 -7.29 9.04
N ARG A 236 12.56 -6.15 8.75
CA ARG A 236 13.88 -5.84 9.31
C ARG A 236 13.86 -5.81 10.83
N TRP A 237 12.84 -5.19 11.44
CA TRP A 237 12.67 -5.21 12.89
C TRP A 237 12.44 -6.62 13.44
N GLN A 238 11.73 -7.48 12.73
CA GLN A 238 11.56 -8.87 13.15
C GLN A 238 12.88 -9.66 13.13
N ALA A 239 13.75 -9.36 12.17
CA ALA A 239 15.06 -10.00 12.03
C ALA A 239 16.11 -9.40 12.98
N GLU A 240 16.13 -8.07 13.13
CA GLU A 240 17.11 -7.31 13.89
C GLU A 240 16.37 -6.41 14.90
N ARG A 241 16.10 -6.95 16.09
CA ARG A 241 15.25 -6.29 17.09
C ARG A 241 15.79 -4.95 17.61
N ASP A 242 17.10 -4.81 17.76
CA ASP A 242 17.76 -3.59 18.20
C ASP A 242 18.56 -2.99 17.05
N SER A 243 17.92 -2.10 16.29
CA SER A 243 18.56 -1.47 15.14
C SER A 243 18.03 -0.05 14.94
N SER A 244 18.85 0.80 14.39
CA SER A 244 18.45 2.12 13.94
C SER A 244 19.18 2.48 12.65
N GLY A 245 18.55 3.30 11.83
CA GLY A 245 19.19 3.72 10.60
C GLY A 245 18.29 4.57 9.73
N ARG A 246 18.85 4.98 8.62
CA ARG A 246 18.14 5.64 7.53
C ARG A 246 18.75 5.21 6.20
N GLN A 247 17.93 5.03 5.19
CA GLN A 247 18.43 4.71 3.85
C GLN A 247 17.39 4.99 2.75
N PHE A 248 17.91 5.07 1.55
CA PHE A 248 17.11 5.00 0.34
C PHE A 248 16.92 3.54 -0.08
N LEU A 249 15.75 3.22 -0.62
CA LEU A 249 15.42 1.91 -1.19
C LEU A 249 14.77 2.08 -2.56
N THR A 250 14.87 1.04 -3.38
CA THR A 250 14.03 0.88 -4.57
C THR A 250 13.03 -0.24 -4.28
N LEU A 251 11.75 0.10 -4.20
CA LEU A 251 10.67 -0.84 -3.94
C LEU A 251 9.57 -0.64 -4.97
N GLU A 252 9.03 -1.74 -5.51
CA GLU A 252 8.08 -1.69 -6.63
C GLU A 252 8.60 -0.82 -7.81
N GLY A 253 9.91 -0.86 -8.07
CA GLY A 253 10.58 -0.05 -9.09
C GLY A 253 10.59 1.47 -8.80
N ARG A 254 10.32 1.89 -7.56
CA ARG A 254 10.20 3.30 -7.16
C ARG A 254 11.15 3.64 -6.02
N PRO A 255 11.68 4.89 -5.97
CA PRO A 255 12.56 5.32 -4.90
C PRO A 255 11.75 5.65 -3.64
N VAL A 256 12.22 5.21 -2.48
CA VAL A 256 11.64 5.55 -1.17
C VAL A 256 12.72 5.91 -0.18
N MET A 257 12.38 6.70 0.83
CA MET A 257 13.22 7.05 1.97
C MET A 257 12.67 6.39 3.22
N VAL A 258 13.51 5.69 3.96
CA VAL A 258 13.13 5.03 5.21
C VAL A 258 14.10 5.43 6.31
N ALA A 259 13.54 5.76 7.47
CA ALA A 259 14.30 5.92 8.71
C ALA A 259 13.61 5.14 9.83
N TRP A 260 14.38 4.50 10.70
CA TRP A 260 13.83 3.69 11.77
C TRP A 260 14.69 3.74 13.03
N LYS A 261 14.02 3.51 14.15
CA LYS A 261 14.60 3.29 15.47
C LYS A 261 13.83 2.17 16.14
N ALA A 262 14.49 1.07 16.39
CA ALA A 262 13.88 -0.12 16.92
C ALA A 262 14.57 -0.58 18.20
N THR A 263 13.80 -1.14 19.11
CA THR A 263 14.26 -1.89 20.28
C THR A 263 13.63 -3.28 20.23
N ALA A 264 14.01 -4.17 21.14
CA ALA A 264 13.44 -5.52 21.21
C ALA A 264 11.90 -5.55 21.23
N SER A 265 11.24 -4.52 21.80
CA SER A 265 9.79 -4.48 21.99
C SER A 265 9.06 -3.38 21.22
N LYS A 266 9.77 -2.45 20.60
CA LYS A 266 9.16 -1.28 19.92
C LYS A 266 9.86 -0.96 18.63
N LEU A 267 9.06 -0.63 17.60
CA LEU A 267 9.52 -0.05 16.35
C LEU A 267 8.92 1.36 16.22
N ARG A 268 9.76 2.32 15.84
CA ARG A 268 9.32 3.59 15.25
C ARG A 268 10.00 3.76 13.91
N ALA A 269 9.23 4.02 12.88
CA ALA A 269 9.78 4.28 11.56
C ALA A 269 9.03 5.42 10.87
N ALA A 270 9.75 6.13 10.02
CA ALA A 270 9.21 7.11 9.11
C ALA A 270 9.54 6.67 7.68
N VAL A 271 8.55 6.65 6.83
CA VAL A 271 8.68 6.27 5.43
C VAL A 271 8.15 7.41 4.58
N ALA A 272 8.94 7.84 3.61
CA ALA A 272 8.53 8.81 2.61
C ALA A 272 8.66 8.18 1.22
N GLY A 273 7.58 8.23 0.46
CA GLY A 273 7.43 7.56 -0.83
C GLY A 273 8.05 8.32 -1.99
N PRO A 274 7.79 7.86 -3.23
CA PRO A 274 8.40 8.40 -4.45
C PRO A 274 8.14 9.88 -4.67
N ARG A 275 6.97 10.39 -4.29
CA ARG A 275 6.63 11.82 -4.45
C ARG A 275 7.51 12.71 -3.59
N ALA A 276 7.87 12.26 -2.39
CA ALA A 276 8.78 13.01 -1.52
C ALA A 276 10.21 13.07 -2.10
N VAL A 277 10.68 11.98 -2.72
CA VAL A 277 11.95 11.96 -3.44
C VAL A 277 11.92 12.91 -4.64
N HIS A 278 10.83 12.87 -5.43
CA HIS A 278 10.63 13.76 -6.57
C HIS A 278 10.64 15.23 -6.14
N SER A 279 9.88 15.56 -5.10
CA SER A 279 9.80 16.91 -4.55
C SER A 279 11.16 17.44 -4.07
N ALA A 280 11.99 16.57 -3.47
CA ALA A 280 13.34 16.94 -3.06
C ALA A 280 14.22 17.32 -4.26
N ILE A 281 14.13 16.59 -5.35
CA ILE A 281 14.86 16.89 -6.59
C ILE A 281 14.34 18.16 -7.23
N ASP A 282 13.02 18.31 -7.38
CA ASP A 282 12.39 19.49 -8.00
C ASP A 282 12.70 20.77 -7.25
N SER A 283 12.92 20.70 -5.93
CA SER A 283 13.27 21.87 -5.12
C SER A 283 14.61 22.55 -5.57
N VAL A 284 15.49 21.80 -6.23
CA VAL A 284 16.82 22.24 -6.67
C VAL A 284 17.01 22.21 -8.18
N ALA A 285 16.14 21.52 -8.91
CA ALA A 285 16.18 21.37 -10.37
C ALA A 285 15.41 22.51 -11.07
N ARG A 286 15.76 23.76 -10.75
CA ARG A 286 15.05 24.95 -11.29
C ARG A 286 15.52 25.41 -12.66
N ASP A 287 16.61 24.85 -13.17
CA ASP A 287 17.18 25.25 -14.46
C ASP A 287 16.36 24.71 -15.63
N ARG A 288 15.80 25.61 -16.43
CA ARG A 288 15.14 25.23 -17.69
C ARG A 288 16.11 24.50 -18.61
N GLY A 289 15.70 23.37 -19.17
CA GLY A 289 16.52 22.59 -20.10
C GLY A 289 17.50 21.60 -19.44
N VAL A 290 17.36 21.34 -18.13
CA VAL A 290 18.07 20.26 -17.43
C VAL A 290 17.09 19.13 -17.12
N SER A 291 17.42 17.91 -17.52
CA SER A 291 16.70 16.68 -17.14
C SER A 291 17.48 15.93 -16.08
N ILE A 292 16.77 15.39 -15.11
CA ILE A 292 17.32 14.58 -14.01
C ILE A 292 16.62 13.24 -14.01
N ALA A 293 17.39 12.16 -13.91
CA ALA A 293 16.88 10.81 -13.78
C ALA A 293 17.74 9.99 -12.83
N LEU A 294 17.11 9.01 -12.19
CA LEU A 294 17.75 8.01 -11.35
C LEU A 294 17.54 6.63 -11.97
N SER A 295 18.59 5.83 -12.03
CA SER A 295 18.52 4.42 -12.42
C SER A 295 19.14 3.53 -11.35
N ASP A 296 18.64 2.30 -11.24
CA ASP A 296 19.24 1.28 -10.38
C ASP A 296 20.54 0.72 -10.95
N ALA A 297 21.15 -0.24 -10.26
CA ALA A 297 22.39 -0.87 -10.66
C ALA A 297 22.26 -1.68 -11.96
N ALA A 298 21.06 -2.12 -12.32
CA ALA A 298 20.76 -2.83 -13.57
C ALA A 298 20.42 -1.86 -14.72
N GLY A 299 20.36 -0.55 -14.46
CA GLY A 299 20.05 0.48 -15.45
C GLY A 299 18.56 0.76 -15.63
N PHE A 300 17.68 0.13 -14.85
CA PHE A 300 16.25 0.43 -14.91
C PHE A 300 15.96 1.81 -14.29
N ALA A 301 15.08 2.56 -14.94
CA ALA A 301 14.67 3.87 -14.45
C ALA A 301 13.87 3.75 -13.15
N VAL A 302 14.38 4.39 -12.09
CA VAL A 302 13.75 4.48 -10.77
C VAL A 302 12.95 5.77 -10.65
N LEU A 303 13.47 6.86 -11.23
CA LEU A 303 12.80 8.15 -11.31
C LEU A 303 13.22 8.86 -12.59
N GLY A 304 12.24 9.41 -13.33
CA GLY A 304 12.49 10.01 -14.62
C GLY A 304 13.00 8.99 -15.65
N ARG A 305 13.36 9.45 -16.83
CA ARG A 305 14.04 8.64 -17.85
C ARG A 305 15.31 9.36 -18.29
N PRO A 306 16.46 8.67 -18.33
CA PRO A 306 17.67 9.26 -18.91
C PRO A 306 17.40 9.71 -20.35
N THR A 307 17.85 10.91 -20.69
CA THR A 307 17.72 11.44 -22.06
C THR A 307 18.57 10.62 -23.01
N ALA A 308 17.98 10.14 -24.10
CA ALA A 308 18.65 9.22 -25.04
C ALA A 308 19.82 9.88 -25.76
N GLN A 309 19.67 11.14 -26.18
CA GLN A 309 20.71 11.90 -26.92
C GLN A 309 20.83 13.30 -26.31
N PRO A 310 21.48 13.44 -25.15
CA PRO A 310 21.69 14.75 -24.55
C PRO A 310 22.83 15.49 -25.24
N ARG A 311 22.75 16.81 -25.30
CA ARG A 311 23.84 17.67 -25.76
C ARG A 311 25.08 17.54 -24.87
N VAL A 312 24.89 17.59 -23.57
CA VAL A 312 25.90 17.35 -22.53
C VAL A 312 25.24 16.54 -21.40
N ARG A 313 25.97 15.62 -20.83
CA ARG A 313 25.51 14.84 -19.69
C ARG A 313 26.59 14.63 -18.64
N VAL A 314 26.18 14.54 -17.41
CA VAL A 314 26.93 14.05 -16.26
C VAL A 314 26.24 12.81 -15.71
N VAL A 315 27.01 11.76 -15.44
CA VAL A 315 26.53 10.52 -14.86
C VAL A 315 27.36 10.25 -13.62
N ARG A 316 26.68 10.13 -12.47
CA ARG A 316 27.32 9.77 -11.21
C ARG A 316 26.80 8.42 -10.74
N VAL A 317 27.67 7.44 -10.73
CA VAL A 317 27.37 6.10 -10.20
C VAL A 317 27.17 6.16 -8.67
N ALA A 318 26.51 5.16 -8.12
CA ALA A 318 26.17 5.08 -6.70
C ALA A 318 27.37 5.35 -5.76
N ALA A 319 28.54 4.79 -6.07
CA ALA A 319 29.76 4.98 -5.28
C ALA A 319 30.23 6.46 -5.20
N VAL A 320 29.90 7.28 -6.18
CA VAL A 320 30.30 8.70 -6.25
C VAL A 320 29.20 9.62 -5.73
N SER A 321 27.93 9.27 -5.97
CA SER A 321 26.78 10.09 -5.55
C SER A 321 26.44 9.93 -4.07
N GLY A 322 26.88 8.85 -3.42
CA GLY A 322 26.44 8.47 -2.08
C GLY A 322 25.00 7.95 -2.02
N LEU A 323 24.35 7.80 -3.19
CA LEU A 323 22.98 7.30 -3.34
C LEU A 323 23.03 5.84 -3.79
N PRO A 324 22.00 5.02 -3.56
CA PRO A 324 21.93 3.65 -4.09
C PRO A 324 21.65 3.63 -5.60
N TRP A 325 21.56 4.78 -6.24
CA TRP A 325 21.20 4.96 -7.65
C TRP A 325 22.29 5.68 -8.44
N THR A 326 22.32 5.40 -9.72
CA THR A 326 23.07 6.22 -10.68
C THR A 326 22.25 7.47 -11.00
N LEU A 327 22.84 8.64 -10.75
CA LEU A 327 22.27 9.94 -11.05
C LEU A 327 22.67 10.36 -12.46
N HIS A 328 21.69 10.65 -13.29
CA HIS A 328 21.84 11.19 -14.63
C HIS A 328 21.37 12.65 -14.65
N VAL A 329 22.24 13.56 -15.01
CA VAL A 329 21.94 14.99 -15.21
C VAL A 329 22.31 15.34 -16.64
N ALA A 330 21.37 15.84 -17.41
CA ALA A 330 21.59 16.10 -18.82
C ALA A 330 20.96 17.44 -19.23
N ARG A 331 21.65 18.14 -20.15
CA ARG A 331 21.07 19.30 -20.82
C ARG A 331 20.33 18.85 -22.07
N THR A 332 19.06 19.21 -22.13
CA THR A 332 18.22 19.01 -23.31
C THR A 332 18.30 20.26 -24.19
N ASP A 333 18.37 20.10 -25.51
CA ASP A 333 18.20 21.23 -26.41
C ASP A 333 16.81 21.84 -26.19
N PRO A 334 16.68 23.19 -26.22
CA PRO A 334 15.36 23.79 -26.27
C PRO A 334 14.63 23.23 -27.50
N ALA A 335 13.33 22.87 -27.32
CA ALA A 335 12.50 22.46 -28.43
C ALA A 335 12.59 23.51 -29.54
N PRO A 336 12.74 23.12 -30.83
CA PRO A 336 12.75 24.09 -31.91
C PRO A 336 11.52 24.97 -31.80
N PRO A 337 11.63 26.29 -32.03
CA PRO A 337 10.48 27.17 -32.01
C PRO A 337 9.47 26.66 -33.04
N SER A 338 8.26 26.39 -32.57
CA SER A 338 7.08 25.97 -33.38
C SER A 338 6.65 27.07 -34.33
#